data_251ceba38ef4fa65af132f09ce8b7d7a
#
_entry.id   251ceba38ef4fa65af132f09ce8b7d7a
#
_cell.length_a   1.000
_cell.length_b   1.000
_cell.length_c   1.000
_cell.angle_alpha   90.00
_cell.angle_beta   90.00
_cell.angle_gamma   90.00
#
_symmetry.space_group_name_H-M   'P 1'
#
loop_
_entity.id
_entity.type
_entity.pdbx_description
1 polymer ?
#
loop_
_entity_poly.entity_id
_entity_poly.type
_entity_poly.pdbx_seq_one_letter_code
_entity_poly.pdbx_strand_id
1 'polypeptide(L)'
;MAEVKKCLVLFLVFLLLISLCSCGHKLTKGEVYDKEFMPASTRVMMIPVVSSNGKTTTTTIIPYVYYYPDRWLIKIREPNGDGTYITDEYYTSKEVYDSVNIGDTFSYDPDRDFENEPYTRERQSKGR
;
A
#
# COMPACT_ATOMS: atom_id res chain seq x y z
N MET A 1 31.86 -15.35 -36.87
CA MET A 1 30.51 -14.85 -37.15
C MET A 1 29.43 -15.50 -36.27
N ALA A 2 29.48 -16.80 -36.01
CA ALA A 2 28.54 -17.47 -35.09
C ALA A 2 28.64 -17.02 -33.63
N GLU A 3 29.82 -16.60 -33.18
CA GLU A 3 30.04 -16.12 -31.82
C GLU A 3 29.46 -14.73 -31.55
N VAL A 4 29.49 -13.86 -32.55
CA VAL A 4 28.88 -12.52 -32.46
C VAL A 4 27.36 -12.63 -32.35
N LYS A 5 26.74 -13.56 -33.08
CA LYS A 5 25.31 -13.83 -33.00
C LYS A 5 24.90 -14.36 -31.63
N LYS A 6 25.73 -15.24 -31.04
CA LYS A 6 25.49 -15.77 -29.68
C LYS A 6 25.57 -14.66 -28.62
N CYS A 7 26.58 -13.79 -28.73
CA CYS A 7 26.70 -12.64 -27.84
C CYS A 7 25.53 -11.66 -27.96
N LEU A 8 25.08 -11.44 -29.19
CA LEU A 8 23.94 -10.57 -29.45
C LEU A 8 22.64 -11.14 -28.85
N VAL A 9 22.40 -12.43 -29.00
CA VAL A 9 21.23 -13.10 -28.42
C VAL A 9 21.27 -13.07 -26.90
N LEU A 10 22.44 -13.33 -26.30
CA LEU A 10 22.64 -13.25 -24.85
C LEU A 10 22.39 -11.84 -24.32
N PHE A 11 22.85 -10.84 -25.04
CA PHE A 11 22.63 -9.43 -24.68
C PHE A 11 21.17 -9.04 -24.77
N LEU A 12 20.46 -9.51 -25.79
CA LEU A 12 19.01 -9.30 -25.96
C LEU A 12 18.21 -9.97 -24.84
N VAL A 13 18.55 -11.20 -24.46
CA VAL A 13 17.91 -11.92 -23.38
C VAL A 13 18.16 -11.21 -22.04
N PHE A 14 19.36 -10.71 -21.83
CA PHE A 14 19.72 -9.96 -20.63
C PHE A 14 18.92 -8.66 -20.53
N LEU A 15 18.78 -7.92 -21.63
CA LEU A 15 17.94 -6.72 -21.72
C LEU A 15 16.46 -7.02 -21.41
N LEU A 16 15.96 -8.14 -21.90
CA LEU A 16 14.59 -8.57 -21.68
C LEU A 16 14.34 -8.90 -20.21
N LEU A 17 15.32 -9.54 -19.56
CA LEU A 17 15.24 -9.86 -18.12
C LEU A 17 15.23 -8.60 -17.26
N ILE A 18 16.00 -7.58 -17.62
CA ILE A 18 16.01 -6.30 -16.91
C ILE A 18 14.67 -5.60 -17.04
N SER A 19 14.03 -5.68 -18.20
CA SER A 19 12.71 -5.09 -18.44
C SER A 19 11.62 -5.71 -17.57
N LEU A 20 11.73 -6.99 -17.25
CA LEU A 20 10.78 -7.69 -16.40
C LEU A 20 10.92 -7.35 -14.92
N CYS A 21 12.11 -6.88 -14.50
CA CYS A 21 12.38 -6.50 -13.12
C CYS A 21 11.85 -5.10 -12.75
N SER A 22 11.40 -4.32 -13.72
CA SER A 22 10.90 -2.97 -13.47
C SER A 22 9.40 -2.91 -13.11
N CYS A 23 8.73 -4.05 -13.02
CA CYS A 23 7.34 -4.13 -12.58
C CYS A 23 7.23 -3.94 -11.05
N GLY A 24 6.43 -2.98 -10.61
CA GLY A 24 6.17 -2.74 -9.20
C GLY A 24 7.02 -1.63 -8.58
N HIS A 25 7.42 -0.66 -9.37
CA HIS A 25 8.13 0.51 -8.86
C HIS A 25 7.17 1.39 -8.04
N LYS A 26 7.38 1.44 -6.74
CA LYS A 26 6.60 2.29 -5.85
C LYS A 26 7.14 3.71 -5.86
N LEU A 27 6.24 4.68 -6.00
CA LEU A 27 6.61 6.09 -6.04
C LEU A 27 6.89 6.58 -4.62
N THR A 28 8.13 6.98 -4.34
CA THR A 28 8.53 7.51 -3.03
C THR A 28 8.59 9.03 -2.99
N LYS A 29 8.58 9.68 -4.15
CA LYS A 29 8.64 11.12 -4.26
C LYS A 29 7.79 11.58 -5.43
N GLY A 30 7.01 12.62 -5.24
CA GLY A 30 6.17 13.15 -6.30
C GLY A 30 5.48 14.45 -5.92
N GLU A 31 4.74 15.01 -6.87
CA GLU A 31 3.92 16.20 -6.66
C GLU A 31 2.63 15.83 -5.91
N VAL A 32 2.33 16.58 -4.87
CA VAL A 32 1.07 16.42 -4.14
C VAL A 32 -0.07 16.95 -5.00
N TYR A 33 -0.99 16.05 -5.37
CA TYR A 33 -2.17 16.45 -6.16
C TYR A 33 -3.46 16.41 -5.35
N ASP A 34 -3.45 15.77 -4.19
CA ASP A 34 -4.61 15.71 -3.30
C ASP A 34 -4.19 15.43 -1.87
N LYS A 35 -5.00 15.86 -0.93
CA LYS A 35 -4.86 15.62 0.49
C LYS A 35 -6.20 15.25 1.06
N GLU A 36 -6.25 14.23 1.90
CA GLU A 36 -7.49 13.77 2.51
C GLU A 36 -7.33 13.56 4.00
N PHE A 37 -8.24 14.11 4.78
CA PHE A 37 -8.32 13.85 6.21
C PHE A 37 -9.44 12.85 6.47
N MET A 38 -9.10 11.78 7.20
CA MET A 38 -10.07 10.77 7.61
C MET A 38 -10.19 10.76 9.14
N PRO A 39 -11.36 11.10 9.70
CA PRO A 39 -11.54 11.11 11.14
C PRO A 39 -11.49 9.70 11.72
N ALA A 40 -11.18 9.62 13.01
CA ALA A 40 -11.18 8.37 13.74
C ALA A 40 -12.51 7.64 13.60
N SER A 41 -12.45 6.34 13.37
CA SER A 41 -13.63 5.50 13.20
C SER A 41 -13.41 4.11 13.78
N THR A 42 -14.51 3.43 14.03
CA THR A 42 -14.50 2.04 14.52
C THR A 42 -15.26 1.19 13.52
N ARG A 43 -14.68 0.07 13.12
CA ARG A 43 -15.34 -0.91 12.25
C ARG A 43 -15.35 -2.26 12.93
N VAL A 44 -16.46 -2.96 12.80
CA VAL A 44 -16.60 -4.34 13.28
C VAL A 44 -16.68 -5.25 12.08
N MET A 45 -15.77 -6.22 12.02
CA MET A 45 -15.77 -7.24 10.97
C MET A 45 -16.12 -8.59 11.59
N MET A 46 -17.08 -9.27 10.98
CA MET A 46 -17.47 -10.63 11.36
C MET A 46 -16.65 -11.62 10.54
N ILE A 47 -15.81 -12.40 11.20
CA ILE A 47 -14.96 -13.38 10.54
C ILE A 47 -15.48 -14.77 10.87
N PRO A 48 -15.94 -15.55 9.86
CA PRO A 48 -16.34 -16.93 10.09
C PRO A 48 -15.11 -17.82 10.29
N VAL A 49 -15.14 -18.60 11.35
CA VAL A 49 -14.11 -19.60 11.65
C VAL A 49 -14.77 -20.98 11.60
N VAL A 50 -14.26 -21.82 10.70
CA VAL A 50 -14.76 -23.18 10.53
C VAL A 50 -13.91 -24.13 11.35
N SER A 51 -14.55 -24.90 12.23
CA SER A 51 -13.91 -25.93 13.02
C SER A 51 -14.53 -27.27 12.70
N SER A 52 -13.69 -28.28 12.44
CA SER A 52 -14.13 -29.63 12.16
C SER A 52 -13.43 -30.62 13.09
N ASN A 53 -14.19 -31.52 13.71
CA ASN A 53 -13.66 -32.57 14.56
C ASN A 53 -13.69 -33.97 13.90
N GLY A 54 -13.91 -34.02 12.58
CA GLY A 54 -14.02 -35.24 11.80
C GLY A 54 -15.42 -35.81 11.67
N LYS A 55 -16.34 -35.43 12.53
CA LYS A 55 -17.76 -35.87 12.50
C LYS A 55 -18.72 -34.73 12.21
N THR A 56 -18.44 -33.55 12.76
CA THR A 56 -19.26 -32.37 12.60
C THR A 56 -18.42 -31.17 12.24
N THR A 57 -18.97 -30.29 11.43
CA THR A 57 -18.34 -29.02 11.08
C THR A 57 -19.14 -27.91 11.76
N THR A 58 -18.45 -27.10 12.54
CA THR A 58 -19.06 -25.97 13.24
C THR A 58 -18.49 -24.67 12.69
N THR A 59 -19.36 -23.75 12.32
CA THR A 59 -18.98 -22.39 11.91
C THR A 59 -19.27 -21.44 13.05
N THR A 60 -18.24 -20.77 13.52
CA THR A 60 -18.35 -19.74 14.57
C THR A 60 -18.00 -18.39 13.96
N ILE A 61 -18.84 -17.40 14.21
CA ILE A 61 -18.58 -16.02 13.76
C ILE A 61 -17.91 -15.29 14.91
N ILE A 62 -16.71 -14.78 14.65
CA ILE A 62 -15.92 -14.04 15.65
C ILE A 62 -15.90 -12.57 15.23
N PRO A 63 -16.43 -11.66 16.06
CA PRO A 63 -16.33 -10.23 15.77
C PRO A 63 -14.93 -9.71 16.12
N TYR A 64 -14.35 -8.97 15.19
CA TYR A 64 -13.11 -8.21 15.40
C TYR A 64 -13.43 -6.72 15.29
N VAL A 65 -12.95 -5.96 16.25
CA VAL A 65 -13.12 -4.51 16.26
C VAL A 65 -11.83 -3.87 15.78
N TYR A 66 -11.94 -3.05 14.75
CA TYR A 66 -10.84 -2.28 14.20
C TYR A 66 -11.01 -0.83 14.58
N TYR A 67 -10.03 -0.29 15.29
CA TYR A 67 -9.99 1.11 15.70
C TYR A 67 -9.06 1.86 14.76
N TYR A 68 -9.60 2.82 14.03
CA TYR A 68 -8.83 3.68 13.16
C TYR A 68 -8.68 5.04 13.81
N PRO A 69 -7.44 5.50 14.06
CA PRO A 69 -7.22 6.85 14.56
C PRO A 69 -7.48 7.89 13.47
N ASP A 70 -7.37 9.16 13.81
CA ASP A 70 -7.34 10.22 12.81
C ASP A 70 -6.20 9.96 11.83
N ARG A 71 -6.50 10.07 10.54
CA ARG A 71 -5.56 9.74 9.48
C ARG A 71 -5.44 10.89 8.51
N TRP A 72 -4.22 11.19 8.14
CA TRP A 72 -3.89 12.25 7.19
C TRP A 72 -3.22 11.62 5.99
N LEU A 73 -3.90 11.64 4.86
CA LEU A 73 -3.47 11.00 3.62
C LEU A 73 -2.96 12.04 2.64
N ILE A 74 -1.76 11.83 2.14
CA ILE A 74 -1.18 12.65 1.07
C ILE A 74 -1.07 11.80 -0.17
N LYS A 75 -1.64 12.28 -1.28
CA LYS A 75 -1.60 11.62 -2.58
C LYS A 75 -0.61 12.32 -3.49
N ILE A 76 0.33 11.56 -4.01
CA ILE A 76 1.39 12.06 -4.88
C ILE A 76 1.32 11.45 -6.26
N ARG A 77 1.87 12.17 -7.26
CA ARG A 77 1.92 11.72 -8.64
C ARG A 77 3.23 12.13 -9.29
N GLU A 78 3.61 11.37 -10.31
CA GLU A 78 4.75 11.67 -11.16
C GLU A 78 4.38 11.39 -12.61
N PRO A 79 4.77 12.26 -13.56
CA PRO A 79 4.54 12.00 -14.99
C PRO A 79 5.27 10.72 -15.44
N ASN A 80 4.57 9.86 -16.16
CA ASN A 80 5.09 8.58 -16.65
C ASN A 80 5.73 8.68 -18.04
N GLY A 81 5.68 9.86 -18.68
CA GLY A 81 6.26 10.07 -20.00
C GLY A 81 5.36 9.74 -21.19
N ASP A 82 4.24 9.06 -20.97
CA ASP A 82 3.27 8.67 -22.00
C ASP A 82 1.95 9.45 -21.92
N GLY A 83 1.92 10.53 -21.15
CA GLY A 83 0.72 11.32 -20.89
C GLY A 83 -0.10 10.88 -19.69
N THR A 84 0.31 9.80 -19.02
CA THR A 84 -0.30 9.31 -17.78
C THR A 84 0.55 9.69 -16.58
N TYR A 85 -0.01 9.43 -15.37
CA TYR A 85 0.70 9.65 -14.11
C TYR A 85 0.81 8.35 -13.35
N ILE A 86 1.96 8.16 -12.69
CA ILE A 86 2.11 7.15 -11.64
C ILE A 86 1.68 7.83 -10.35
N THR A 87 0.78 7.21 -9.60
CA THR A 87 0.25 7.76 -8.35
C THR A 87 0.55 6.82 -7.19
N ASP A 88 0.70 7.40 -6.02
CA ASP A 88 0.82 6.66 -4.77
C ASP A 88 0.27 7.51 -3.63
N GLU A 89 0.03 6.89 -2.48
CA GLU A 89 -0.52 7.59 -1.34
C GLU A 89 0.14 7.11 -0.05
N TYR A 90 0.31 8.04 0.89
CA TYR A 90 0.96 7.78 2.16
C TYR A 90 0.19 8.44 3.30
N TYR A 91 0.12 7.73 4.43
CA TYR A 91 -0.44 8.26 5.66
C TYR A 91 0.64 8.98 6.44
N THR A 92 0.36 10.20 6.87
CA THR A 92 1.33 11.06 7.54
C THR A 92 0.82 11.50 8.90
N SER A 93 1.68 12.20 9.66
CA SER A 93 1.27 12.90 10.86
C SER A 93 0.54 14.20 10.50
N LYS A 94 -0.17 14.76 11.46
CA LYS A 94 -0.86 16.04 11.28
C LYS A 94 0.12 17.15 10.91
N GLU A 95 1.30 17.19 11.55
CA GLU A 95 2.31 18.21 11.28
C GLU A 95 2.79 18.17 9.84
N VAL A 96 3.05 16.98 9.30
CA VAL A 96 3.47 16.78 7.91
C VAL A 96 2.35 17.18 6.96
N TYR A 97 1.13 16.75 7.23
CA TYR A 97 -0.04 17.05 6.42
C TYR A 97 -0.28 18.57 6.34
N ASP A 98 -0.19 19.27 7.47
CA ASP A 98 -0.40 20.72 7.52
C ASP A 98 0.73 21.50 6.86
N SER A 99 1.95 20.95 6.83
CA SER A 99 3.12 21.60 6.24
C SER A 99 3.21 21.45 4.72
N VAL A 100 2.49 20.49 4.16
CA VAL A 100 2.53 20.17 2.72
C VAL A 100 1.28 20.74 2.05
N ASN A 101 1.46 21.48 0.97
CA ASN A 101 0.38 22.03 0.18
C ASN A 101 0.25 21.30 -1.16
N ILE A 102 -0.93 21.37 -1.78
CA ILE A 102 -1.15 20.83 -3.12
C ILE A 102 -0.24 21.58 -4.09
N GLY A 103 0.51 20.83 -4.90
CA GLY A 103 1.53 21.35 -5.81
C GLY A 103 2.94 21.25 -5.27
N ASP A 104 3.11 20.99 -3.96
CA ASP A 104 4.43 20.78 -3.36
C ASP A 104 4.98 19.40 -3.72
N THR A 105 6.28 19.25 -3.56
CA THR A 105 6.94 17.94 -3.70
C THR A 105 6.97 17.26 -2.32
N PHE A 106 6.44 16.05 -2.26
CA PHE A 106 6.47 15.22 -1.06
C PHE A 106 7.44 14.07 -1.25
N SER A 107 8.28 13.81 -0.24
CA SER A 107 9.16 12.65 -0.16
C SER A 107 8.74 11.76 0.98
N TYR A 108 8.51 10.49 0.68
CA TYR A 108 8.17 9.49 1.69
C TYR A 108 9.38 9.18 2.57
N ASP A 109 9.15 9.16 3.87
CA ASP A 109 10.15 8.80 4.88
C ASP A 109 9.61 7.61 5.69
N PRO A 110 10.21 6.42 5.59
CA PRO A 110 9.71 5.23 6.28
C PRO A 110 9.76 5.33 7.81
N ASP A 111 10.59 6.22 8.34
CA ASP A 111 10.67 6.44 9.79
C ASP A 111 9.59 7.42 10.30
N ARG A 112 8.97 8.17 9.41
CA ARG A 112 7.99 9.21 9.74
C ARG A 112 6.60 8.87 9.22
N ASP A 113 6.50 8.32 8.01
CA ASP A 113 5.26 8.13 7.28
C ASP A 113 4.88 6.65 7.20
N PHE A 114 3.61 6.37 6.88
CA PHE A 114 3.08 5.01 6.81
C PHE A 114 2.54 4.71 5.41
N GLU A 115 2.89 3.55 4.88
CA GLU A 115 2.35 3.06 3.60
C GLU A 115 0.94 2.51 3.75
N ASN A 116 0.66 1.90 4.89
CA ASN A 116 -0.60 1.26 5.18
C ASN A 116 -1.41 2.08 6.17
N GLU A 117 -2.73 1.94 6.07
CA GLU A 117 -3.64 2.61 6.98
C GLU A 117 -3.39 2.16 8.43
N PRO A 118 -3.11 3.09 9.35
CA PRO A 118 -2.90 2.73 10.75
C PRO A 118 -4.20 2.28 11.40
N TYR A 119 -4.15 1.16 12.10
CA TYR A 119 -5.30 0.65 12.83
C TYR A 119 -4.84 -0.19 14.02
N THR A 120 -5.72 -0.30 15.01
CA THR A 120 -5.59 -1.25 16.12
C THR A 120 -6.72 -2.26 16.02
N ARG A 121 -6.37 -3.53 16.07
CA ARG A 121 -7.34 -4.62 16.01
C ARG A 121 -7.48 -5.29 17.36
N GLU A 122 -8.71 -5.41 17.81
CA GLU A 122 -9.02 -6.11 19.03
C GLU A 122 -10.06 -7.20 18.75
N ARG A 123 -9.76 -8.40 19.26
CA ARG A 123 -10.70 -9.48 19.22
C ARG A 123 -11.68 -9.31 20.38
N GLN A 124 -12.94 -9.15 20.06
CA GLN A 124 -13.96 -9.16 21.09
C GLN A 124 -14.05 -10.55 21.73
N SER A 125 -13.63 -10.65 22.99
CA SER A 125 -13.79 -11.89 23.70
C SER A 125 -15.27 -12.11 23.98
N LYS A 126 -15.76 -13.24 23.53
CA LYS A 126 -17.16 -13.61 23.66
C LYS A 126 -17.45 -14.00 25.10
N GLY A 127 -18.40 -13.33 25.72
CA GLY A 127 -19.07 -13.86 26.88
C GLY A 127 -18.34 -13.69 28.22
N ARG A 128 -18.47 -12.58 28.71
CA ARG A 128 -18.42 -12.33 30.14
C ARG A 128 -19.36 -11.22 30.48
#